data_c55b9006e9f95def668c44c3c051fd94
#
_entry.id   c55b9006e9f95def668c44c3c051fd94
#
_cell.length_a   1.000
_cell.length_b   1.000
_cell.length_c   1.000
_cell.angle_alpha   90.00
_cell.angle_beta   90.00
_cell.angle_gamma   90.00
#
_symmetry.space_group_name_H-M   'P 1'
#
loop_
_entity.id
_entity.type
_entity.pdbx_description
1 polymer ?
#
loop_
_entity_poly.entity_id
_entity_poly.type
_entity_poly.pdbx_seq_one_letter_code
_entity_poly.pdbx_strand_id
1 'polypeptide(L)'
;MASIRKKPNSKYWYACYDQKDGQRTQVSTKSTDRKVAQRVAQQYEDAVREARLGVLVESSARKNIDKIYELAVGTPLRFYSIEGWLSWWLENKVKSKRKGTADRYKSSAKTFLTTIGKRSLLEIRHLSPADVEMYVNKLIASGKSNRTVNVDVKTINAAFNQAKKNGYLDNNPFNSFDPLPEGESVKKNFDQRQVDKVLKHADGDWIGLVLFGYYTGARISDLTQLKWSNLDLNSKLPLMKFYEVKKQNKHRREIVVPLHSRLVEYLLILKPGKPSDYIFPMLQPLGTGGNNGLSQSFKRILMKAGIVKELYQKKKEGSVGRTVSPYSFHSLRHSFKTELANKGVAADVRDVLSGHAKPSVAEAYVHRDTSVLMDAIKLLPDLKVA
;
A
#
# COMPACT_ATOMS: atom_id res chain seq x y z
N MET A 1 47.64 -8.92 30.17
CA MET A 1 47.62 -7.62 29.44
C MET A 1 47.22 -7.84 27.98
N ALA A 2 46.28 -6.99 27.52
CA ALA A 2 45.86 -7.03 26.14
C ALA A 2 47.01 -6.67 25.20
N SER A 3 47.16 -7.41 24.13
CA SER A 3 48.12 -7.12 23.04
C SER A 3 47.44 -7.27 21.69
N ILE A 4 48.07 -6.74 20.66
CA ILE A 4 47.55 -6.90 19.29
C ILE A 4 48.59 -7.66 18.43
N ARG A 5 48.05 -8.49 17.52
CA ARG A 5 48.86 -9.24 16.57
C ARG A 5 48.34 -9.12 15.14
N LYS A 6 49.18 -9.02 14.16
CA LYS A 6 48.81 -9.09 12.76
C LYS A 6 49.07 -10.49 12.22
N LYS A 7 48.11 -11.11 11.55
CA LYS A 7 48.27 -12.41 10.89
C LYS A 7 48.76 -12.20 9.46
N PRO A 8 49.63 -13.07 8.91
CA PRO A 8 50.16 -12.89 7.58
C PRO A 8 49.11 -12.73 6.47
N ASN A 9 48.03 -13.47 6.56
CA ASN A 9 46.94 -13.50 5.55
C ASN A 9 45.72 -12.64 5.92
N SER A 10 45.86 -11.65 6.80
CA SER A 10 44.76 -10.80 7.21
C SER A 10 45.11 -9.32 7.12
N LYS A 11 44.25 -8.55 6.50
CA LYS A 11 44.35 -7.08 6.53
C LYS A 11 44.05 -6.47 7.90
N TYR A 12 43.41 -7.25 8.81
CA TYR A 12 42.98 -6.78 10.11
C TYR A 12 43.94 -7.16 11.23
N TRP A 13 43.98 -6.34 12.28
CA TRP A 13 44.65 -6.63 13.54
C TRP A 13 43.77 -7.58 14.38
N TYR A 14 44.41 -8.40 15.21
CA TYR A 14 43.77 -9.30 16.18
C TYR A 14 44.08 -8.84 17.58
N ALA A 15 43.05 -8.74 18.43
CA ALA A 15 43.16 -8.55 19.87
C ALA A 15 43.51 -9.90 20.51
N CYS A 16 44.55 -9.90 21.34
CA CYS A 16 44.96 -11.07 22.12
C CYS A 16 44.78 -10.74 23.60
N TYR A 17 43.94 -11.48 24.31
CA TYR A 17 43.63 -11.27 25.71
C TYR A 17 43.34 -12.59 26.41
N ASP A 18 43.37 -12.61 27.77
CA ASP A 18 43.14 -13.80 28.55
C ASP A 18 41.67 -13.91 28.94
N GLN A 19 41.03 -15.05 28.70
CA GLN A 19 39.62 -15.31 29.10
C GLN A 19 39.49 -15.42 30.64
N LYS A 20 38.23 -15.54 31.13
CA LYS A 20 37.94 -15.67 32.56
C LYS A 20 38.67 -16.84 33.22
N ASP A 21 38.82 -17.93 32.49
CA ASP A 21 39.53 -19.18 32.91
C ASP A 21 41.05 -19.08 32.80
N GLY A 22 41.58 -17.95 32.34
CA GLY A 22 43.03 -17.72 32.15
C GLY A 22 43.57 -18.15 30.79
N GLN A 23 42.76 -18.79 29.94
CA GLN A 23 43.21 -19.17 28.60
C GLN A 23 43.38 -17.95 27.70
N ARG A 24 44.47 -17.90 26.94
CA ARG A 24 44.71 -16.81 25.99
C ARG A 24 43.97 -17.05 24.71
N THR A 25 43.22 -16.02 24.25
CA THR A 25 42.41 -16.07 23.03
C THR A 25 42.77 -14.93 22.08
N GLN A 26 42.34 -15.05 20.81
CA GLN A 26 42.54 -14.01 19.76
C GLN A 26 41.23 -13.81 19.01
N VAL A 27 40.85 -12.56 18.89
CA VAL A 27 39.65 -12.11 18.15
C VAL A 27 40.04 -11.03 17.15
N SER A 28 39.50 -11.10 15.94
CA SER A 28 39.73 -10.03 14.94
C SER A 28 39.08 -8.73 15.39
N THR A 29 39.85 -7.64 15.42
CA THR A 29 39.32 -6.31 15.71
C THR A 29 38.57 -5.70 14.53
N LYS A 30 38.64 -6.32 13.37
CA LYS A 30 38.16 -5.81 12.08
C LYS A 30 38.65 -4.39 11.74
N SER A 31 39.72 -3.95 12.39
CA SER A 31 40.38 -2.69 12.12
C SER A 31 41.74 -2.91 11.42
N THR A 32 42.04 -2.07 10.45
CA THR A 32 43.33 -1.98 9.80
C THR A 32 44.26 -0.98 10.51
N ASP A 33 43.68 -0.11 11.35
CA ASP A 33 44.41 0.88 12.15
C ASP A 33 44.93 0.21 13.46
N ARG A 34 46.22 0.36 13.72
CA ARG A 34 46.90 -0.21 14.88
C ARG A 34 46.40 0.42 16.21
N LYS A 35 46.17 1.74 16.21
CA LYS A 35 45.75 2.46 17.42
C LYS A 35 44.30 2.07 17.80
N VAL A 36 43.44 1.97 16.80
CA VAL A 36 42.06 1.51 16.99
C VAL A 36 42.05 0.07 17.50
N ALA A 37 42.82 -0.82 16.88
CA ALA A 37 42.92 -2.22 17.30
C ALA A 37 43.43 -2.37 18.74
N GLN A 38 44.38 -1.54 19.18
CA GLN A 38 44.88 -1.54 20.56
C GLN A 38 43.80 -1.12 21.55
N ARG A 39 42.99 -0.12 21.21
CA ARG A 39 41.86 0.32 22.04
C ARG A 39 40.80 -0.78 22.16
N VAL A 40 40.48 -1.45 21.05
CA VAL A 40 39.55 -2.59 21.05
C VAL A 40 40.08 -3.73 21.89
N ALA A 41 41.37 -4.06 21.82
CA ALA A 41 41.99 -5.11 22.64
C ALA A 41 41.90 -4.76 24.13
N GLN A 42 42.12 -3.50 24.50
CA GLN A 42 41.97 -3.04 25.90
C GLN A 42 40.53 -3.20 26.40
N GLN A 43 39.52 -2.90 25.58
CA GLN A 43 38.11 -3.09 25.96
C GLN A 43 37.76 -4.57 26.23
N TYR A 44 38.32 -5.51 25.46
CA TYR A 44 38.14 -6.93 25.75
C TYR A 44 38.75 -7.32 27.10
N GLU A 45 39.96 -6.82 27.40
CA GLU A 45 40.59 -7.11 28.69
C GLU A 45 39.84 -6.51 29.87
N ASP A 46 39.36 -5.26 29.74
CA ASP A 46 38.54 -4.60 30.78
C ASP A 46 37.25 -5.38 31.03
N ALA A 47 36.56 -5.85 29.97
CA ALA A 47 35.36 -6.68 30.14
C ALA A 47 35.63 -8.02 30.85
N VAL A 48 36.76 -8.69 30.54
CA VAL A 48 37.16 -9.90 31.21
C VAL A 48 37.51 -9.65 32.66
N ARG A 49 38.19 -8.53 32.97
CA ARG A 49 38.48 -8.14 34.33
C ARG A 49 37.21 -7.90 35.16
N GLU A 50 36.22 -7.20 34.59
CA GLU A 50 34.91 -6.99 35.21
C GLU A 50 34.18 -8.33 35.45
N ALA A 51 34.26 -9.26 34.50
CA ALA A 51 33.68 -10.62 34.62
C ALA A 51 34.35 -11.44 35.73
N ARG A 52 35.67 -11.32 35.88
CA ARG A 52 36.43 -12.00 36.98
C ARG A 52 36.06 -11.46 38.37
N LEU A 53 35.83 -10.17 38.45
CA LEU A 53 35.38 -9.49 39.66
C LEU A 53 33.89 -9.70 39.98
N GLY A 54 33.14 -10.35 39.09
CA GLY A 54 31.69 -10.55 39.25
C GLY A 54 30.83 -9.33 39.09
N VAL A 55 31.41 -8.19 38.62
CA VAL A 55 30.71 -6.91 38.42
C VAL A 55 30.26 -6.68 36.98
N LEU A 56 30.55 -7.61 36.07
CA LEU A 56 30.07 -7.56 34.67
C LEU A 56 28.58 -7.89 34.66
N VAL A 57 27.76 -6.86 34.70
CA VAL A 57 26.31 -6.97 34.51
C VAL A 57 25.94 -6.63 33.06
N GLU A 58 24.72 -7.00 32.63
CA GLU A 58 24.29 -6.79 31.25
C GLU A 58 24.46 -5.34 30.78
N SER A 59 24.19 -4.36 31.64
CA SER A 59 24.35 -2.94 31.29
C SER A 59 25.80 -2.52 31.06
N SER A 60 26.78 -3.07 31.85
CA SER A 60 28.20 -2.78 31.62
C SER A 60 28.74 -3.52 30.41
N ALA A 61 28.30 -4.77 30.17
CA ALA A 61 28.64 -5.50 28.95
C ALA A 61 28.18 -4.77 27.70
N ARG A 62 26.97 -4.24 27.70
CA ARG A 62 26.45 -3.41 26.57
C ARG A 62 27.27 -2.15 26.34
N LYS A 63 27.63 -1.43 27.40
CA LYS A 63 28.50 -0.24 27.27
C LYS A 63 29.86 -0.57 26.66
N ASN A 64 30.43 -1.71 27.05
CA ASN A 64 31.71 -2.14 26.50
C ASN A 64 31.61 -2.51 25.02
N ILE A 65 30.51 -3.21 24.61
CA ILE A 65 30.25 -3.53 23.21
C ILE A 65 30.01 -2.25 22.40
N ASP A 66 29.23 -1.31 22.93
CA ASP A 66 28.97 -0.03 22.25
C ASP A 66 30.26 0.77 22.02
N LYS A 67 31.13 0.86 23.03
CA LYS A 67 32.46 1.50 22.90
C LYS A 67 33.33 0.77 21.85
N ILE A 68 33.37 -0.54 21.84
CA ILE A 68 34.14 -1.32 20.86
C ILE A 68 33.61 -1.02 19.45
N TYR A 69 32.28 -1.03 19.27
CA TYR A 69 31.63 -0.76 17.99
C TYR A 69 31.90 0.68 17.53
N GLU A 70 31.74 1.64 18.43
CA GLU A 70 32.00 3.06 18.13
C GLU A 70 33.46 3.30 17.73
N LEU A 71 34.40 2.66 18.42
CA LEU A 71 35.83 2.75 18.08
C LEU A 71 36.15 2.11 16.72
N ALA A 72 35.42 1.05 16.33
CA ALA A 72 35.65 0.35 15.07
C ALA A 72 34.93 0.99 13.88
N VAL A 73 33.74 1.56 14.08
CA VAL A 73 32.82 2.03 13.03
C VAL A 73 32.68 3.55 13.02
N GLY A 74 33.06 4.24 14.13
CA GLY A 74 32.95 5.69 14.27
C GLY A 74 31.55 6.19 14.66
N THR A 75 30.60 5.29 14.90
CA THR A 75 29.22 5.63 15.33
C THR A 75 28.74 4.69 16.43
N PRO A 76 27.94 5.17 17.40
CA PRO A 76 27.42 4.31 18.45
C PRO A 76 26.48 3.22 17.93
N LEU A 77 26.44 2.09 18.59
CA LEU A 77 25.53 0.99 18.29
C LEU A 77 24.09 1.42 18.63
N ARG A 78 23.20 1.28 17.67
CA ARG A 78 21.79 1.63 17.87
C ARG A 78 20.99 0.39 18.24
N PHE A 79 20.42 0.42 19.42
CA PHE A 79 19.45 -0.57 19.88
C PHE A 79 18.05 0.00 19.71
N TYR A 80 17.21 -0.71 19.00
CA TYR A 80 15.79 -0.36 18.88
C TYR A 80 14.95 -1.31 19.73
N SER A 81 14.00 -0.76 20.50
CA SER A 81 12.85 -1.55 20.93
C SER A 81 11.94 -1.85 19.73
N ILE A 82 11.04 -2.84 19.85
CA ILE A 82 10.06 -3.15 18.82
C ILE A 82 9.23 -1.90 18.47
N GLU A 83 8.77 -1.16 19.48
CA GLU A 83 8.03 0.09 19.31
C GLU A 83 8.88 1.20 18.70
N GLY A 84 10.11 1.37 19.18
CA GLY A 84 11.05 2.39 18.67
C GLY A 84 11.39 2.15 17.19
N TRP A 85 11.57 0.89 16.78
CA TRP A 85 11.78 0.53 15.39
C TRP A 85 10.57 0.86 14.52
N LEU A 86 9.37 0.46 14.93
CA LEU A 86 8.15 0.72 14.17
C LEU A 86 7.86 2.22 14.06
N SER A 87 8.12 3.00 15.11
CA SER A 87 7.98 4.46 15.10
C SER A 87 8.95 5.08 14.07
N TRP A 88 10.23 4.72 14.13
CA TRP A 88 11.23 5.15 13.15
C TRP A 88 10.85 4.74 11.71
N TRP A 89 10.42 3.51 11.53
CA TRP A 89 10.02 3.02 10.21
C TRP A 89 8.81 3.77 9.65
N LEU A 90 7.79 4.03 10.48
CA LEU A 90 6.63 4.80 10.10
C LEU A 90 7.00 6.22 9.68
N GLU A 91 7.81 6.93 10.46
CA GLU A 91 8.25 8.30 10.14
C GLU A 91 8.94 8.37 8.79
N ASN A 92 9.81 7.42 8.48
CA ASN A 92 10.54 7.40 7.22
C ASN A 92 9.69 6.89 6.04
N LYS A 93 8.82 5.89 6.27
CA LYS A 93 8.03 5.27 5.21
C LYS A 93 6.81 6.08 4.82
N VAL A 94 6.17 6.75 5.79
CA VAL A 94 4.94 7.51 5.58
C VAL A 94 5.17 8.75 4.72
N LYS A 95 6.33 9.42 4.85
CA LYS A 95 6.69 10.62 4.06
C LYS A 95 6.57 10.40 2.54
N SER A 96 6.83 9.18 2.07
CA SER A 96 6.76 8.82 0.64
C SER A 96 5.42 8.20 0.22
N LYS A 97 4.43 8.10 1.13
CA LYS A 97 3.17 7.40 0.89
C LYS A 97 1.98 8.35 0.89
N ARG A 98 0.95 7.99 0.13
CA ARG A 98 -0.33 8.69 0.16
C ARG A 98 -1.03 8.52 1.50
N LYS A 99 -1.82 9.53 1.89
CA LYS A 99 -2.55 9.57 3.16
C LYS A 99 -3.22 8.23 3.51
N GLY A 100 -4.03 7.66 2.61
CA GLY A 100 -4.74 6.40 2.91
C GLY A 100 -3.82 5.18 3.12
N THR A 101 -2.64 5.13 2.47
CA THR A 101 -1.64 4.09 2.72
C THR A 101 -0.89 4.36 4.03
N ALA A 102 -0.57 5.62 4.30
CA ALA A 102 0.05 6.06 5.54
C ALA A 102 -0.83 5.75 6.75
N ASP A 103 -2.12 6.09 6.67
CA ASP A 103 -3.09 5.83 7.74
C ASP A 103 -3.25 4.33 8.01
N ARG A 104 -3.24 3.50 6.96
CA ARG A 104 -3.25 2.05 7.12
C ARG A 104 -2.00 1.54 7.82
N TYR A 105 -0.81 2.00 7.43
CA TYR A 105 0.44 1.61 8.06
C TYR A 105 0.44 1.96 9.56
N LYS A 106 0.03 3.18 9.90
CA LYS A 106 -0.13 3.63 11.29
C LYS A 106 -1.13 2.76 12.06
N SER A 107 -2.26 2.44 11.45
CA SER A 107 -3.30 1.61 12.07
C SER A 107 -2.82 0.18 12.34
N SER A 108 -2.17 -0.46 11.34
CA SER A 108 -1.63 -1.82 11.51
C SER A 108 -0.54 -1.86 12.59
N ALA A 109 0.38 -0.88 12.61
CA ALA A 109 1.42 -0.80 13.63
C ALA A 109 0.84 -0.55 15.03
N LYS A 110 -0.12 0.38 15.16
CA LYS A 110 -0.82 0.61 16.44
C LYS A 110 -1.48 -0.66 16.95
N THR A 111 -2.21 -1.37 16.08
CA THR A 111 -2.88 -2.63 16.48
C THR A 111 -1.86 -3.67 16.91
N PHE A 112 -0.74 -3.83 16.19
CA PHE A 112 0.32 -4.76 16.55
C PHE A 112 0.92 -4.43 17.92
N LEU A 113 1.37 -3.19 18.13
CA LEU A 113 1.95 -2.75 19.40
C LEU A 113 0.99 -2.92 20.59
N THR A 114 -0.28 -2.55 20.40
CA THR A 114 -1.31 -2.75 21.42
C THR A 114 -1.51 -4.24 21.74
N THR A 115 -1.39 -5.12 20.74
CA THR A 115 -1.58 -6.56 20.92
C THR A 115 -0.45 -7.19 21.72
N ILE A 116 0.81 -6.87 21.41
CA ILE A 116 1.95 -7.42 22.15
C ILE A 116 2.22 -6.71 23.49
N GLY A 117 1.57 -5.58 23.74
CA GLY A 117 1.59 -4.86 25.02
C GLY A 117 3.02 -4.51 25.47
N LYS A 118 3.34 -4.83 26.72
CA LYS A 118 4.66 -4.54 27.31
C LYS A 118 5.85 -5.12 26.55
N ARG A 119 5.65 -6.18 25.77
CA ARG A 119 6.71 -6.76 24.91
C ARG A 119 7.19 -5.78 23.82
N SER A 120 6.38 -4.77 23.47
CA SER A 120 6.78 -3.71 22.53
C SER A 120 8.01 -2.92 22.99
N LEU A 121 8.26 -2.88 24.30
CA LEU A 121 9.40 -2.19 24.91
C LEU A 121 10.69 -3.02 24.88
N LEU A 122 10.59 -4.33 24.60
CA LEU A 122 11.76 -5.18 24.47
C LEU A 122 12.53 -4.82 23.20
N GLU A 123 13.82 -5.16 23.20
CA GLU A 123 14.62 -5.00 21.99
C GLU A 123 14.06 -5.81 20.84
N ILE A 124 14.21 -5.28 19.63
CA ILE A 124 13.68 -5.88 18.38
C ILE A 124 14.11 -7.35 18.18
N ARG A 125 15.28 -7.72 18.66
CA ARG A 125 15.78 -9.12 18.59
C ARG A 125 14.92 -10.12 19.38
N HIS A 126 14.10 -9.65 20.34
CA HIS A 126 13.18 -10.48 21.11
C HIS A 126 11.82 -10.67 20.45
N LEU A 127 11.65 -10.13 19.22
CA LEU A 127 10.48 -10.42 18.41
C LEU A 127 10.44 -11.93 18.08
N SER A 128 9.31 -12.55 18.34
CA SER A 128 9.14 -14.00 18.26
C SER A 128 7.96 -14.42 17.38
N PRO A 129 7.90 -15.67 16.92
CA PRO A 129 6.72 -16.22 16.25
C PRO A 129 5.44 -16.11 17.09
N ALA A 130 5.53 -16.23 18.41
CA ALA A 130 4.39 -16.05 19.31
C ALA A 130 3.77 -14.65 19.22
N ASP A 131 4.59 -13.61 19.02
CA ASP A 131 4.08 -12.24 18.82
C ASP A 131 3.30 -12.11 17.51
N VAL A 132 3.72 -12.82 16.47
CA VAL A 132 3.01 -12.88 15.18
C VAL A 132 1.66 -13.59 15.36
N GLU A 133 1.65 -14.73 16.03
CA GLU A 133 0.45 -15.51 16.29
C GLU A 133 -0.56 -14.72 17.14
N MET A 134 -0.13 -14.08 18.22
CA MET A 134 -0.96 -13.18 19.03
C MET A 134 -1.61 -12.08 18.17
N TYR A 135 -0.83 -11.50 17.26
CA TYR A 135 -1.33 -10.43 16.37
C TYR A 135 -2.38 -10.97 15.39
N VAL A 136 -2.12 -12.09 14.73
CA VAL A 136 -3.05 -12.73 13.80
C VAL A 136 -4.34 -13.10 14.50
N ASN A 137 -4.26 -13.76 15.65
CA ASN A 137 -5.42 -14.17 16.46
C ASN A 137 -6.25 -12.95 16.90
N LYS A 138 -5.60 -11.85 17.31
CA LYS A 138 -6.28 -10.60 17.64
C LYS A 138 -7.04 -10.00 16.45
N LEU A 139 -6.43 -10.03 15.25
CA LEU A 139 -7.08 -9.53 14.04
C LEU A 139 -8.30 -10.38 13.67
N ILE A 140 -8.19 -11.71 13.75
CA ILE A 140 -9.30 -12.65 13.50
C ILE A 140 -10.43 -12.45 14.52
N ALA A 141 -10.09 -12.42 15.80
CA ALA A 141 -11.06 -12.21 16.88
C ALA A 141 -11.78 -10.86 16.80
N SER A 142 -11.15 -9.84 16.16
CA SER A 142 -11.81 -8.55 15.88
C SER A 142 -12.77 -8.57 14.69
N GLY A 143 -13.01 -9.75 14.08
CA GLY A 143 -13.95 -9.92 12.94
C GLY A 143 -13.43 -9.38 11.61
N LYS A 144 -12.11 -9.18 11.44
CA LYS A 144 -11.54 -8.80 10.15
C LYS A 144 -11.58 -9.98 9.17
N SER A 145 -11.80 -9.69 7.90
CA SER A 145 -11.69 -10.70 6.84
C SER A 145 -10.25 -11.18 6.69
N ASN A 146 -10.07 -12.45 6.26
CA ASN A 146 -8.75 -13.03 6.01
C ASN A 146 -7.89 -12.15 5.10
N ARG A 147 -8.46 -11.57 4.04
CA ARG A 147 -7.79 -10.62 3.18
C ARG A 147 -7.27 -9.39 3.93
N THR A 148 -8.03 -8.86 4.87
CA THR A 148 -7.60 -7.71 5.70
C THR A 148 -6.50 -8.14 6.66
N VAL A 149 -6.60 -9.31 7.28
CA VAL A 149 -5.56 -9.89 8.13
C VAL A 149 -4.26 -10.03 7.35
N ASN A 150 -4.30 -10.66 6.17
CA ASN A 150 -3.13 -10.84 5.30
C ASN A 150 -2.46 -9.49 4.95
N VAL A 151 -3.25 -8.46 4.64
CA VAL A 151 -2.74 -7.12 4.32
C VAL A 151 -2.10 -6.46 5.54
N ASP A 152 -2.68 -6.59 6.72
CA ASP A 152 -2.15 -6.02 7.96
C ASP A 152 -0.84 -6.72 8.36
N VAL A 153 -0.80 -8.06 8.31
CA VAL A 153 0.41 -8.84 8.56
C VAL A 153 1.51 -8.49 7.56
N LYS A 154 1.20 -8.42 6.27
CA LYS A 154 2.14 -8.00 5.22
C LYS A 154 2.72 -6.60 5.46
N THR A 155 1.92 -5.70 6.03
CA THR A 155 2.37 -4.35 6.37
C THR A 155 3.44 -4.38 7.47
N ILE A 156 3.22 -5.13 8.54
CA ILE A 156 4.17 -5.27 9.64
C ILE A 156 5.40 -6.08 9.21
N ASN A 157 5.20 -7.14 8.43
CA ASN A 157 6.29 -7.91 7.83
C ASN A 157 7.27 -7.01 7.05
N ALA A 158 6.75 -6.06 6.27
CA ALA A 158 7.60 -5.13 5.52
C ALA A 158 8.49 -4.25 6.43
N ALA A 159 8.01 -3.87 7.61
CA ALA A 159 8.80 -3.12 8.58
C ALA A 159 9.95 -3.96 9.15
N PHE A 160 9.68 -5.21 9.52
CA PHE A 160 10.71 -6.08 10.11
C PHE A 160 11.66 -6.68 9.05
N ASN A 161 11.24 -6.84 7.80
CA ASN A 161 12.16 -7.13 6.70
C ASN A 161 13.14 -5.97 6.46
N GLN A 162 12.70 -4.72 6.67
CA GLN A 162 13.64 -3.59 6.64
C GLN A 162 14.60 -3.61 7.83
N ALA A 163 14.15 -4.04 9.02
CA ALA A 163 15.03 -4.22 10.19
C ALA A 163 16.10 -5.28 9.93
N LYS A 164 15.70 -6.43 9.36
CA LYS A 164 16.64 -7.49 8.96
C LYS A 164 17.66 -6.97 7.94
N LYS A 165 17.20 -6.25 6.90
CA LYS A 165 18.08 -5.66 5.89
C LYS A 165 19.09 -4.66 6.49
N ASN A 166 18.70 -3.94 7.54
CA ASN A 166 19.54 -2.97 8.22
C ASN A 166 20.44 -3.61 9.31
N GLY A 167 20.37 -4.94 9.53
CA GLY A 167 21.19 -5.64 10.50
C GLY A 167 20.70 -5.53 11.96
N TYR A 168 19.48 -5.06 12.21
CA TYR A 168 18.90 -4.97 13.55
C TYR A 168 18.18 -6.26 13.99
N LEU A 169 17.94 -7.17 13.06
CA LEU A 169 17.23 -8.42 13.27
C LEU A 169 17.84 -9.51 12.38
N ASP A 170 18.22 -10.64 12.95
CA ASP A 170 18.79 -11.75 12.18
C ASP A 170 17.72 -12.46 11.35
N ASN A 171 16.59 -12.75 11.97
CA ASN A 171 15.46 -13.41 11.34
C ASN A 171 14.16 -12.67 11.65
N ASN A 172 13.34 -12.47 10.61
CA ASN A 172 12.03 -11.86 10.77
C ASN A 172 10.97 -12.96 10.96
N PRO A 173 10.34 -13.08 12.13
CA PRO A 173 9.37 -14.13 12.41
C PRO A 173 8.08 -14.02 11.59
N PHE A 174 7.78 -12.84 11.03
CA PHE A 174 6.65 -12.67 10.11
C PHE A 174 6.82 -13.39 8.78
N ASN A 175 8.04 -13.80 8.40
CA ASN A 175 8.28 -14.53 7.15
C ASN A 175 7.76 -15.98 7.19
N SER A 176 7.52 -16.53 8.38
CA SER A 176 6.90 -17.86 8.57
C SER A 176 5.37 -17.82 8.57
N PHE A 177 4.76 -16.66 8.42
CA PHE A 177 3.30 -16.54 8.35
C PHE A 177 2.79 -16.98 6.99
N ASP A 178 1.99 -18.04 6.97
CA ASP A 178 1.25 -18.46 5.79
C ASP A 178 -0.02 -17.62 5.63
N PRO A 179 -0.24 -16.98 4.47
CA PRO A 179 -1.44 -16.18 4.25
C PRO A 179 -2.71 -17.00 4.43
N LEU A 180 -3.67 -16.45 5.16
CA LEU A 180 -4.98 -17.08 5.36
C LEU A 180 -5.72 -17.19 4.01
N PRO A 181 -6.48 -18.29 3.78
CA PRO A 181 -7.24 -18.45 2.55
C PRO A 181 -8.26 -17.32 2.38
N GLU A 182 -8.20 -16.64 1.24
CA GLU A 182 -9.14 -15.57 0.92
C GLU A 182 -10.40 -16.17 0.29
N GLY A 183 -11.58 -15.81 0.82
CA GLY A 183 -12.86 -16.19 0.22
C GLY A 183 -13.10 -15.47 -1.11
N GLU A 184 -14.08 -15.95 -1.86
CA GLU A 184 -14.49 -15.32 -3.12
C GLU A 184 -14.91 -13.87 -2.95
N SER A 185 -14.68 -13.07 -3.97
CA SER A 185 -15.07 -11.67 -3.97
C SER A 185 -16.59 -11.55 -4.02
N VAL A 186 -17.19 -10.89 -3.02
CA VAL A 186 -18.62 -10.58 -2.97
C VAL A 186 -19.04 -9.54 -4.02
N LYS A 187 -18.07 -8.96 -4.76
CA LYS A 187 -18.35 -7.89 -5.73
C LYS A 187 -19.08 -8.43 -6.95
N LYS A 188 -20.18 -7.75 -7.29
CA LYS A 188 -21.02 -8.04 -8.44
C LYS A 188 -20.89 -6.97 -9.52
N ASN A 189 -21.14 -7.36 -10.75
CA ASN A 189 -21.29 -6.48 -11.90
C ASN A 189 -22.74 -6.03 -12.01
N PHE A 190 -22.97 -4.85 -12.57
CA PHE A 190 -24.30 -4.43 -12.98
C PHE A 190 -24.61 -5.03 -14.35
N ASP A 191 -25.84 -5.51 -14.52
CA ASP A 191 -26.41 -5.70 -15.84
C ASP A 191 -26.98 -4.36 -16.38
N GLN A 192 -27.31 -4.31 -17.67
CA GLN A 192 -27.83 -3.11 -18.33
C GLN A 192 -29.09 -2.57 -17.65
N ARG A 193 -30.04 -3.45 -17.29
CA ARG A 193 -31.30 -3.04 -16.63
C ARG A 193 -31.05 -2.41 -15.25
N GLN A 194 -30.03 -2.88 -14.54
CA GLN A 194 -29.64 -2.31 -13.26
C GLN A 194 -29.03 -0.93 -13.44
N VAL A 195 -28.17 -0.73 -14.49
CA VAL A 195 -27.61 0.60 -14.78
C VAL A 195 -28.71 1.58 -15.19
N ASP A 196 -29.67 1.17 -16.01
CA ASP A 196 -30.84 2.00 -16.39
C ASP A 196 -31.65 2.40 -15.14
N LYS A 197 -31.86 1.50 -14.18
CA LYS A 197 -32.47 1.81 -12.88
C LYS A 197 -31.65 2.81 -12.07
N VAL A 198 -30.33 2.68 -12.05
CA VAL A 198 -29.46 3.66 -11.39
C VAL A 198 -29.59 5.02 -12.02
N LEU A 199 -29.55 5.13 -13.33
CA LEU A 199 -29.70 6.39 -14.09
C LEU A 199 -31.06 7.05 -13.79
N LYS A 200 -32.14 6.29 -13.74
CA LYS A 200 -33.48 6.80 -13.40
C LYS A 200 -33.57 7.46 -12.00
N HIS A 201 -32.70 7.05 -11.06
CA HIS A 201 -32.68 7.57 -9.70
C HIS A 201 -31.47 8.44 -9.39
N ALA A 202 -30.60 8.66 -10.38
CA ALA A 202 -29.51 9.62 -10.32
C ALA A 202 -30.04 11.03 -10.66
N ASP A 203 -29.45 12.02 -10.05
CA ASP A 203 -29.80 13.43 -10.27
C ASP A 203 -28.53 14.28 -10.51
N GLY A 204 -28.69 15.39 -11.23
CA GLY A 204 -27.59 16.34 -11.51
C GLY A 204 -26.34 15.66 -12.06
N ASP A 205 -25.19 15.99 -11.50
CA ASP A 205 -23.88 15.46 -11.92
C ASP A 205 -23.77 13.93 -11.85
N TRP A 206 -24.62 13.25 -11.03
CA TRP A 206 -24.58 11.80 -10.89
C TRP A 206 -25.00 11.07 -12.15
N ILE A 207 -25.92 11.64 -12.97
CA ILE A 207 -26.31 11.05 -14.26
C ILE A 207 -25.06 10.89 -15.14
N GLY A 208 -24.37 11.99 -15.37
CA GLY A 208 -23.13 11.97 -16.16
C GLY A 208 -22.04 11.11 -15.56
N LEU A 209 -21.84 11.18 -14.23
CA LEU A 209 -20.80 10.40 -13.58
C LEU A 209 -21.04 8.89 -13.73
N VAL A 210 -22.31 8.42 -13.67
CA VAL A 210 -22.67 7.00 -13.88
C VAL A 210 -22.44 6.61 -15.34
N LEU A 211 -22.85 7.44 -16.31
CA LEU A 211 -22.61 7.20 -17.73
C LEU A 211 -21.13 7.08 -18.05
N PHE A 212 -20.32 8.04 -17.56
CA PHE A 212 -18.86 7.97 -17.72
C PHE A 212 -18.26 6.74 -17.05
N GLY A 213 -18.72 6.41 -15.84
CA GLY A 213 -18.27 5.20 -15.13
C GLY A 213 -18.53 3.90 -15.90
N TYR A 214 -19.70 3.82 -16.55
CA TYR A 214 -20.10 2.64 -17.32
C TYR A 214 -19.40 2.57 -18.68
N TYR A 215 -19.36 3.67 -19.47
CA TYR A 215 -18.83 3.67 -20.82
C TYR A 215 -17.31 3.81 -20.93
N THR A 216 -16.62 4.24 -19.86
CA THR A 216 -15.16 4.40 -19.87
C THR A 216 -14.45 3.46 -18.91
N GLY A 217 -15.17 2.90 -17.95
CA GLY A 217 -14.59 2.12 -16.89
C GLY A 217 -13.59 2.90 -16.02
N ALA A 218 -13.54 4.24 -16.08
CA ALA A 218 -12.63 5.06 -15.30
C ALA A 218 -13.00 5.04 -13.80
N ARG A 219 -12.03 5.37 -12.94
CA ARG A 219 -12.29 5.41 -11.49
C ARG A 219 -13.08 6.67 -11.11
N ILE A 220 -13.95 6.57 -10.12
CA ILE A 220 -14.73 7.71 -9.63
C ILE A 220 -13.84 8.92 -9.28
N SER A 221 -12.68 8.69 -8.68
CA SER A 221 -11.73 9.76 -8.34
C SER A 221 -11.11 10.44 -9.56
N ASP A 222 -11.01 9.74 -10.69
CA ASP A 222 -10.46 10.29 -11.92
C ASP A 222 -11.57 11.08 -12.66
N LEU A 223 -12.78 10.52 -12.70
CA LEU A 223 -13.94 11.13 -13.33
C LEU A 223 -14.35 12.45 -12.68
N THR A 224 -14.36 12.52 -11.35
CA THR A 224 -14.72 13.78 -10.65
C THR A 224 -13.70 14.91 -10.84
N GLN A 225 -12.50 14.61 -11.33
CA GLN A 225 -11.49 15.61 -11.64
C GLN A 225 -11.44 15.98 -13.13
N LEU A 226 -12.37 15.45 -13.95
CA LEU A 226 -12.43 15.78 -15.37
C LEU A 226 -12.85 17.24 -15.60
N LYS A 227 -12.14 17.90 -16.49
CA LYS A 227 -12.41 19.25 -16.99
C LYS A 227 -12.87 19.19 -18.43
N TRP A 228 -13.54 20.23 -18.90
CA TRP A 228 -13.93 20.33 -20.29
C TRP A 228 -12.73 20.25 -21.26
N SER A 229 -11.55 20.72 -20.85
CA SER A 229 -10.29 20.56 -21.61
C SER A 229 -9.82 19.11 -21.75
N ASN A 230 -10.39 18.15 -20.99
CA ASN A 230 -10.09 16.75 -21.14
C ASN A 230 -10.88 16.07 -22.27
N LEU A 231 -11.84 16.77 -22.87
CA LEU A 231 -12.70 16.26 -23.92
C LEU A 231 -12.32 16.87 -25.27
N ASP A 232 -12.22 16.05 -26.29
CA ASP A 232 -12.14 16.43 -27.68
C ASP A 232 -13.42 15.95 -28.37
N LEU A 233 -14.41 16.82 -28.49
CA LEU A 233 -15.73 16.54 -29.09
C LEU A 233 -15.79 16.90 -30.59
N ASN A 234 -14.82 17.67 -31.08
CA ASN A 234 -14.81 18.19 -32.45
C ASN A 234 -14.05 17.29 -33.43
N SER A 235 -13.32 16.31 -32.95
CA SER A 235 -12.62 15.34 -33.79
C SER A 235 -13.58 14.33 -34.41
N LYS A 236 -13.19 13.71 -35.52
CA LYS A 236 -13.97 12.61 -36.15
C LYS A 236 -14.24 11.46 -35.17
N LEU A 237 -13.38 11.29 -34.18
CA LEU A 237 -13.51 10.35 -33.09
C LEU A 237 -13.49 11.12 -31.77
N PRO A 238 -14.66 11.39 -31.16
CA PRO A 238 -14.70 12.05 -29.85
C PRO A 238 -13.92 11.26 -28.79
N LEU A 239 -13.05 11.96 -28.07
CA LEU A 239 -12.08 11.36 -27.14
C LEU A 239 -12.14 12.03 -25.77
N MET A 240 -11.87 11.26 -24.74
CA MET A 240 -11.53 11.73 -23.40
C MET A 240 -10.06 11.44 -23.13
N LYS A 241 -9.31 12.46 -22.67
CA LYS A 241 -7.89 12.35 -22.31
C LYS A 241 -7.69 12.79 -20.87
N PHE A 242 -7.11 11.95 -20.04
CA PHE A 242 -6.88 12.29 -18.64
C PHE A 242 -5.69 11.54 -18.04
N TYR A 243 -5.21 12.02 -16.89
CA TYR A 243 -4.15 11.38 -16.11
C TYR A 243 -4.73 10.79 -14.83
N GLU A 244 -4.35 9.55 -14.49
CA GLU A 244 -4.80 8.93 -13.24
C GLU A 244 -4.40 9.76 -12.01
N VAL A 245 -5.36 10.16 -11.20
CA VAL A 245 -5.12 10.86 -9.92
C VAL A 245 -4.22 10.04 -8.99
N LYS A 246 -4.28 8.71 -9.04
CA LYS A 246 -3.46 7.82 -8.20
C LYS A 246 -1.98 7.74 -8.57
N LYS A 247 -1.57 8.19 -9.74
CA LYS A 247 -0.16 8.14 -10.16
C LYS A 247 0.44 9.54 -10.14
N GLN A 248 0.99 9.97 -8.99
CA GLN A 248 1.64 11.29 -8.83
C GLN A 248 3.13 11.32 -9.21
N ASN A 249 3.72 10.20 -9.67
CA ASN A 249 5.16 10.13 -9.97
C ASN A 249 5.46 10.53 -11.41
N LYS A 250 6.75 10.77 -11.70
CA LYS A 250 7.37 11.19 -12.98
C LYS A 250 6.91 10.40 -14.24
N HIS A 251 6.14 9.32 -14.08
CA HIS A 251 5.58 8.48 -15.13
C HIS A 251 4.03 8.57 -15.19
N ARG A 252 3.47 9.80 -15.10
CA ARG A 252 2.05 10.01 -15.41
C ARG A 252 1.82 9.66 -16.86
N ARG A 253 1.03 8.62 -17.10
CA ARG A 253 0.58 8.27 -18.45
C ARG A 253 -0.77 8.91 -18.73
N GLU A 254 -0.91 9.50 -19.90
CA GLU A 254 -2.20 9.91 -20.43
C GLU A 254 -3.01 8.66 -20.78
N ILE A 255 -4.26 8.64 -20.38
CA ILE A 255 -5.24 7.62 -20.75
C ILE A 255 -6.16 8.26 -21.77
N VAL A 256 -6.24 7.64 -22.93
CA VAL A 256 -7.11 8.07 -24.04
C VAL A 256 -8.23 7.06 -24.16
N VAL A 257 -9.47 7.51 -24.06
CA VAL A 257 -10.67 6.69 -24.17
C VAL A 257 -11.60 7.31 -25.19
N PRO A 258 -11.96 6.61 -26.29
CA PRO A 258 -13.01 7.05 -27.19
C PRO A 258 -14.35 7.15 -26.45
N LEU A 259 -15.17 8.13 -26.84
CA LEU A 259 -16.47 8.33 -26.21
C LEU A 259 -17.57 7.57 -26.97
N HIS A 260 -18.38 6.82 -26.26
CA HIS A 260 -19.58 6.19 -26.79
C HIS A 260 -20.60 7.27 -27.23
N SER A 261 -21.42 6.99 -28.25
CA SER A 261 -22.44 7.93 -28.77
C SER A 261 -23.33 8.50 -27.67
N ARG A 262 -23.75 7.67 -26.71
CA ARG A 262 -24.59 8.10 -25.59
C ARG A 262 -23.90 9.09 -24.65
N LEU A 263 -22.56 9.01 -24.50
CA LEU A 263 -21.81 10.03 -23.75
C LEU A 263 -21.74 11.34 -24.53
N VAL A 264 -21.56 11.28 -25.85
CA VAL A 264 -21.51 12.47 -26.69
C VAL A 264 -22.88 13.15 -26.67
N GLU A 265 -23.98 12.42 -26.84
CA GLU A 265 -25.35 12.96 -26.75
C GLU A 265 -25.57 13.65 -25.40
N TYR A 266 -25.20 13.01 -24.28
CA TYR A 266 -25.31 13.61 -22.95
C TYR A 266 -24.49 14.92 -22.82
N LEU A 267 -23.26 14.92 -23.33
CA LEU A 267 -22.39 16.10 -23.27
C LEU A 267 -22.88 17.25 -24.12
N LEU A 268 -23.55 16.98 -25.25
CA LEU A 268 -24.15 18.01 -26.11
C LEU A 268 -25.37 18.69 -25.47
N ILE A 269 -26.07 17.99 -24.56
CA ILE A 269 -27.18 18.55 -23.78
C ILE A 269 -26.68 19.49 -22.67
N LEU A 270 -25.50 19.17 -22.13
CA LEU A 270 -24.88 20.03 -21.12
C LEU A 270 -24.38 21.31 -21.77
N LYS A 271 -24.59 22.44 -21.07
CA LYS A 271 -23.95 23.70 -21.48
C LYS A 271 -22.45 23.60 -21.22
N PRO A 272 -21.59 23.60 -22.25
CA PRO A 272 -20.16 23.54 -22.05
C PRO A 272 -19.68 24.73 -21.20
N GLY A 273 -18.88 24.40 -20.16
CA GLY A 273 -18.16 25.38 -19.37
C GLY A 273 -16.88 25.86 -20.08
N LYS A 274 -16.11 26.71 -19.40
CA LYS A 274 -14.75 27.04 -19.85
C LYS A 274 -13.87 25.78 -19.85
N PRO A 275 -12.81 25.72 -20.67
CA PRO A 275 -11.90 24.55 -20.68
C PRO A 275 -11.34 24.18 -19.30
N SER A 276 -11.19 25.16 -18.40
CA SER A 276 -10.71 24.95 -17.02
C SER A 276 -11.77 24.42 -16.07
N ASP A 277 -13.05 24.50 -16.41
CA ASP A 277 -14.15 24.14 -15.53
C ASP A 277 -14.30 22.62 -15.43
N TYR A 278 -14.74 22.15 -14.27
CA TYR A 278 -15.02 20.73 -14.07
C TYR A 278 -16.34 20.33 -14.74
N ILE A 279 -16.38 19.11 -15.29
CA ILE A 279 -17.61 18.54 -15.88
C ILE A 279 -18.63 18.24 -14.79
N PHE A 280 -18.15 17.86 -13.58
CA PHE A 280 -18.99 17.52 -12.43
C PHE A 280 -18.67 18.43 -11.23
N PRO A 281 -19.05 19.73 -11.30
CA PRO A 281 -18.64 20.72 -10.29
C PRO A 281 -19.22 20.44 -8.90
N MET A 282 -20.40 19.83 -8.79
CA MET A 282 -21.02 19.50 -7.50
C MET A 282 -20.37 18.28 -6.83
N LEU A 283 -19.76 17.39 -7.60
CA LEU A 283 -19.13 16.17 -7.11
C LEU A 283 -17.62 16.29 -6.92
N GLN A 284 -16.99 17.23 -7.61
CA GLN A 284 -15.54 17.44 -7.61
C GLN A 284 -14.95 17.66 -6.21
N PRO A 285 -15.53 18.49 -5.34
CA PRO A 285 -14.97 18.74 -4.01
C PRO A 285 -15.18 17.58 -3.04
N LEU A 286 -16.01 16.60 -3.39
CA LEU A 286 -16.33 15.49 -2.50
C LEU A 286 -15.22 14.44 -2.49
N GLY A 287 -14.76 14.06 -1.30
CA GLY A 287 -13.88 12.91 -1.12
C GLY A 287 -14.61 11.58 -1.38
N THR A 288 -13.85 10.52 -1.67
CA THR A 288 -14.43 9.18 -1.90
C THR A 288 -14.93 8.50 -0.62
N GLY A 289 -14.46 8.92 0.54
CA GLY A 289 -14.80 8.35 1.86
C GLY A 289 -15.61 9.30 2.74
N GLY A 290 -16.01 8.79 3.92
CA GLY A 290 -16.83 9.54 4.87
C GLY A 290 -18.33 9.40 4.61
N ASN A 291 -19.16 9.92 5.54
CA ASN A 291 -20.62 9.77 5.48
C ASN A 291 -21.27 10.53 4.31
N ASN A 292 -20.66 11.63 3.90
CA ASN A 292 -21.11 12.46 2.76
C ASN A 292 -20.23 12.32 1.53
N GLY A 293 -19.30 11.33 1.54
CA GLY A 293 -18.42 11.09 0.40
C GLY A 293 -19.11 10.40 -0.77
N LEU A 294 -18.48 10.45 -1.92
CA LEU A 294 -18.98 9.90 -3.19
C LEU A 294 -19.45 8.44 -3.08
N SER A 295 -18.72 7.60 -2.33
CA SER A 295 -19.10 6.19 -2.16
C SER A 295 -20.43 6.02 -1.44
N GLN A 296 -20.71 6.83 -0.43
CA GLN A 296 -21.99 6.76 0.32
C GLN A 296 -23.11 7.40 -0.48
N SER A 297 -22.85 8.49 -1.18
CA SER A 297 -23.83 9.14 -2.06
C SER A 297 -24.28 8.19 -3.17
N PHE A 298 -23.33 7.52 -3.83
CA PHE A 298 -23.67 6.50 -4.83
C PHE A 298 -24.48 5.34 -4.23
N LYS A 299 -24.14 4.90 -3.02
CA LYS A 299 -24.90 3.85 -2.33
C LYS A 299 -26.36 4.26 -2.04
N ARG A 300 -26.61 5.55 -1.72
CA ARG A 300 -27.98 6.07 -1.57
C ARG A 300 -28.77 5.98 -2.89
N ILE A 301 -28.12 6.26 -4.02
CA ILE A 301 -28.72 6.09 -5.35
C ILE A 301 -29.06 4.62 -5.60
N LEU A 302 -28.15 3.69 -5.28
CA LEU A 302 -28.41 2.25 -5.41
C LEU A 302 -29.58 1.77 -4.54
N MET A 303 -29.77 2.38 -3.37
CA MET A 303 -30.95 2.09 -2.52
C MET A 303 -32.24 2.60 -3.15
N LYS A 304 -32.26 3.86 -3.60
CA LYS A 304 -33.43 4.42 -4.31
C LYS A 304 -33.79 3.57 -5.54
N ALA A 305 -32.80 3.05 -6.25
CA ALA A 305 -32.97 2.15 -7.39
C ALA A 305 -33.38 0.70 -7.02
N GLY A 306 -33.51 0.38 -5.72
CA GLY A 306 -33.87 -0.97 -5.24
C GLY A 306 -32.81 -2.05 -5.49
N ILE A 307 -31.54 -1.65 -5.79
CA ILE A 307 -30.45 -2.58 -6.05
C ILE A 307 -29.79 -3.05 -4.74
N VAL A 308 -29.74 -2.20 -3.74
CA VAL A 308 -29.22 -2.49 -2.40
C VAL A 308 -30.31 -2.20 -1.38
N LYS A 309 -30.60 -3.18 -0.53
CA LYS A 309 -31.70 -3.09 0.43
C LYS A 309 -31.39 -2.17 1.62
N GLU A 310 -30.13 -2.07 2.03
CA GLU A 310 -29.74 -1.32 3.22
C GLU A 310 -28.47 -0.49 2.99
N LEU A 311 -28.44 0.73 3.54
CA LEU A 311 -27.23 1.57 3.57
C LEU A 311 -26.09 0.91 4.35
N TYR A 312 -26.47 0.25 5.44
CA TYR A 312 -25.54 -0.47 6.30
C TYR A 312 -26.12 -1.88 6.52
N GLN A 313 -25.47 -2.92 5.97
CA GLN A 313 -25.78 -4.26 6.47
C GLN A 313 -25.38 -4.31 7.93
N LYS A 314 -26.26 -4.86 8.81
CA LYS A 314 -25.91 -5.08 10.22
C LYS A 314 -24.58 -5.83 10.27
N LYS A 315 -23.63 -5.30 11.04
CA LYS A 315 -22.40 -6.03 11.34
C LYS A 315 -22.78 -7.34 12.01
N LYS A 316 -22.09 -8.43 11.69
CA LYS A 316 -22.12 -9.61 12.57
C LYS A 316 -21.74 -9.14 13.96
N GLU A 317 -22.48 -9.58 14.98
CA GLU A 317 -22.20 -9.26 16.38
C GLU A 317 -20.70 -9.51 16.68
N GLY A 318 -20.01 -8.55 17.32
CA GLY A 318 -18.56 -8.62 17.57
C GLY A 318 -17.62 -8.16 16.41
N SER A 319 -18.14 -7.85 15.22
CA SER A 319 -17.29 -7.46 14.08
C SER A 319 -16.99 -5.96 14.07
N VAL A 320 -15.70 -5.61 13.94
CA VAL A 320 -15.19 -4.21 13.85
C VAL A 320 -15.06 -3.71 12.40
N GLY A 321 -15.25 -4.58 11.40
CA GLY A 321 -15.07 -4.29 9.99
C GLY A 321 -16.18 -3.43 9.36
N ARG A 322 -15.88 -2.80 8.21
CA ARG A 322 -16.90 -2.17 7.33
C ARG A 322 -17.68 -3.26 6.60
N THR A 323 -19.00 -3.11 6.50
CA THR A 323 -19.82 -3.98 5.68
C THR A 323 -19.47 -3.81 4.20
N VAL A 324 -19.20 -4.91 3.51
CA VAL A 324 -18.89 -4.89 2.08
C VAL A 324 -20.20 -4.92 1.31
N SER A 325 -20.53 -3.83 0.60
CA SER A 325 -21.61 -3.85 -0.38
C SER A 325 -21.21 -4.65 -1.61
N PRO A 326 -22.06 -5.53 -2.15
CA PRO A 326 -21.78 -6.24 -3.40
C PRO A 326 -21.64 -5.28 -4.58
N TYR A 327 -22.36 -4.15 -4.56
CA TYR A 327 -22.29 -3.12 -5.59
C TYR A 327 -21.64 -1.85 -5.06
N SER A 328 -20.86 -1.21 -5.90
CA SER A 328 -20.22 0.08 -5.65
C SER A 328 -20.00 0.79 -6.99
N PHE A 329 -19.59 2.05 -7.00
CA PHE A 329 -19.24 2.72 -8.26
C PHE A 329 -18.17 1.94 -9.06
N HIS A 330 -17.24 1.30 -8.38
CA HIS A 330 -16.23 0.45 -9.03
C HIS A 330 -16.84 -0.76 -9.77
N SER A 331 -18.06 -1.17 -9.41
CA SER A 331 -18.79 -2.22 -10.13
C SER A 331 -19.14 -1.80 -11.56
N LEU A 332 -19.33 -0.50 -11.85
CA LEU A 332 -19.51 -0.02 -13.23
C LEU A 332 -18.28 -0.33 -14.10
N ARG A 333 -17.08 -0.15 -13.55
CA ARG A 333 -15.84 -0.53 -14.23
C ARG A 333 -15.72 -2.04 -14.44
N HIS A 334 -16.18 -2.85 -13.49
CA HIS A 334 -16.24 -4.30 -13.67
C HIS A 334 -17.24 -4.66 -14.77
N SER A 335 -18.43 -4.02 -14.79
CA SER A 335 -19.42 -4.20 -15.86
C SER A 335 -18.86 -3.84 -17.23
N PHE A 336 -18.22 -2.66 -17.36
CA PHE A 336 -17.53 -2.24 -18.57
C PHE A 336 -16.58 -3.33 -19.11
N LYS A 337 -15.69 -3.83 -18.26
CA LYS A 337 -14.71 -4.85 -18.68
C LYS A 337 -15.37 -6.18 -19.00
N THR A 338 -16.42 -6.56 -18.29
CA THR A 338 -17.17 -7.80 -18.52
C THR A 338 -17.98 -7.74 -19.81
N GLU A 339 -18.68 -6.62 -20.06
CA GLU A 339 -19.43 -6.43 -21.31
C GLU A 339 -18.51 -6.53 -22.54
N LEU A 340 -17.38 -5.83 -22.52
CA LEU A 340 -16.40 -5.93 -23.60
C LEU A 340 -15.81 -7.35 -23.72
N ALA A 341 -15.61 -8.06 -22.61
CA ALA A 341 -15.16 -9.46 -22.66
C ALA A 341 -16.20 -10.38 -23.30
N ASN A 342 -17.47 -10.21 -22.94
CA ASN A 342 -18.59 -10.98 -23.49
C ASN A 342 -18.79 -10.73 -25.00
N LYS A 343 -18.33 -9.55 -25.49
CA LYS A 343 -18.33 -9.19 -26.92
C LYS A 343 -17.03 -9.60 -27.65
N GLY A 344 -16.16 -10.38 -27.01
CA GLY A 344 -14.94 -10.89 -27.62
C GLY A 344 -13.76 -9.89 -27.69
N VAL A 345 -13.87 -8.72 -27.04
CA VAL A 345 -12.77 -7.73 -27.05
C VAL A 345 -11.57 -8.29 -26.29
N ALA A 346 -10.38 -8.22 -26.88
CA ALA A 346 -9.14 -8.72 -26.32
C ALA A 346 -8.80 -8.08 -24.95
N ALA A 347 -8.12 -8.83 -24.09
CA ALA A 347 -7.84 -8.40 -22.71
C ALA A 347 -6.94 -7.15 -22.64
N ASP A 348 -5.97 -7.04 -23.54
CA ASP A 348 -5.06 -5.89 -23.65
C ASP A 348 -5.80 -4.61 -24.06
N VAL A 349 -6.75 -4.69 -25.03
CA VAL A 349 -7.63 -3.58 -25.41
C VAL A 349 -8.47 -3.11 -24.22
N ARG A 350 -9.09 -4.05 -23.48
CA ARG A 350 -9.86 -3.76 -22.27
C ARG A 350 -9.01 -3.13 -21.17
N ASP A 351 -7.75 -3.55 -21.06
CA ASP A 351 -6.80 -3.00 -20.09
C ASP A 351 -6.31 -1.59 -20.47
N VAL A 352 -6.11 -1.33 -21.77
CA VAL A 352 -5.81 0.02 -22.29
C VAL A 352 -6.96 0.96 -21.98
N LEU A 353 -8.17 0.65 -22.40
CA LEU A 353 -9.37 1.46 -22.20
C LEU A 353 -9.60 1.77 -20.71
N SER A 354 -9.38 0.78 -19.85
CA SER A 354 -9.57 0.95 -18.43
C SER A 354 -8.34 1.52 -17.68
N GLY A 355 -7.22 1.81 -18.34
CA GLY A 355 -5.99 2.33 -17.74
C GLY A 355 -5.21 1.30 -16.91
N HIS A 356 -5.40 -0.02 -17.12
CA HIS A 356 -4.65 -1.10 -16.45
C HIS A 356 -3.45 -1.61 -17.25
N ALA A 357 -3.38 -1.29 -18.55
CA ALA A 357 -2.31 -1.78 -19.40
C ALA A 357 -0.92 -1.35 -18.89
N LYS A 358 0.08 -2.19 -19.18
CA LYS A 358 1.49 -1.80 -19.02
C LYS A 358 1.79 -0.64 -20.00
N PRO A 359 2.76 0.26 -19.66
CA PRO A 359 3.08 1.41 -20.53
C PRO A 359 3.34 1.00 -21.99
N SER A 360 4.17 -0.01 -22.22
CA SER A 360 4.51 -0.51 -23.57
C SER A 360 3.30 -0.97 -24.40
N VAL A 361 2.32 -1.60 -23.76
CA VAL A 361 1.09 -2.04 -24.44
C VAL A 361 0.21 -0.86 -24.80
N ALA A 362 0.08 0.10 -23.87
CA ALA A 362 -0.77 1.27 -24.09
C ALA A 362 -0.22 2.21 -25.15
N GLU A 363 1.10 2.43 -25.17
CA GLU A 363 1.77 3.25 -26.19
C GLU A 363 1.55 2.65 -27.58
N ALA A 364 1.60 1.32 -27.74
CA ALA A 364 1.35 0.66 -29.01
C ALA A 364 -0.06 0.95 -29.56
N TYR A 365 -1.08 1.07 -28.70
CA TYR A 365 -2.46 1.37 -29.14
C TYR A 365 -2.70 2.85 -29.37
N VAL A 366 -2.06 3.73 -28.63
CA VAL A 366 -2.18 5.19 -28.79
C VAL A 366 -1.51 5.66 -30.09
N HIS A 367 -0.41 5.00 -30.49
CA HIS A 367 0.33 5.35 -31.71
C HIS A 367 -0.16 4.61 -32.96
N ARG A 368 -0.84 3.47 -32.83
CA ARG A 368 -1.22 2.66 -33.98
C ARG A 368 -2.58 2.95 -34.56
N ASP A 369 -3.62 3.03 -33.74
CA ASP A 369 -4.97 3.36 -34.21
C ASP A 369 -5.97 3.43 -33.05
N THR A 370 -6.54 4.60 -32.81
CA THR A 370 -7.67 4.78 -31.87
C THR A 370 -8.96 4.16 -32.40
N SER A 371 -9.01 3.74 -33.67
CA SER A 371 -10.18 3.09 -34.29
C SER A 371 -10.50 1.77 -33.59
N VAL A 372 -9.50 0.94 -33.29
CA VAL A 372 -9.68 -0.33 -32.56
C VAL A 372 -10.31 -0.12 -31.19
N LEU A 373 -9.90 0.96 -30.49
CA LEU A 373 -10.49 1.32 -29.21
C LEU A 373 -11.93 1.82 -29.36
N MET A 374 -12.21 2.58 -30.43
CA MET A 374 -13.56 3.05 -30.74
C MET A 374 -14.48 1.89 -31.12
N ASP A 375 -14.03 0.95 -31.93
CA ASP A 375 -14.82 -0.21 -32.31
C ASP A 375 -15.18 -1.07 -31.10
N ALA A 376 -14.26 -1.21 -30.15
CA ALA A 376 -14.57 -1.86 -28.88
C ALA A 376 -15.65 -1.10 -28.09
N ILE A 377 -15.57 0.23 -28.01
CA ILE A 377 -16.55 1.06 -27.29
C ILE A 377 -17.94 1.01 -27.92
N LYS A 378 -18.05 0.93 -29.26
CA LYS A 378 -19.33 0.80 -29.99
C LYS A 378 -20.07 -0.50 -29.66
N LEU A 379 -19.40 -1.52 -29.18
CA LEU A 379 -20.03 -2.79 -28.77
C LEU A 379 -20.80 -2.71 -27.46
N LEU A 380 -20.63 -1.63 -26.69
CA LEU A 380 -21.36 -1.41 -25.44
C LEU A 380 -22.84 -1.09 -25.74
N PRO A 381 -23.78 -1.58 -24.91
CA PRO A 381 -25.19 -1.35 -25.14
C PRO A 381 -25.60 0.11 -24.87
N ASP A 382 -26.60 0.58 -25.61
CA ASP A 382 -27.23 1.87 -25.35
C ASP A 382 -28.02 1.86 -24.03
N LEU A 383 -27.62 2.73 -23.12
CA LEU A 383 -28.33 2.94 -21.87
C LEU A 383 -29.50 3.92 -22.06
N LYS A 384 -30.57 3.70 -21.30
CA LYS A 384 -31.74 4.60 -21.27
C LYS A 384 -31.46 5.71 -20.28
N VAL A 385 -31.19 6.91 -20.79
CA VAL A 385 -31.15 8.14 -20.00
C VAL A 385 -32.59 8.65 -19.93
N ALA A 386 -33.11 8.82 -18.72
CA ALA A 386 -34.47 9.34 -18.51
C ALA A 386 -34.55 10.81 -18.87
#